data_959d7db0e2a08a21c2680fe69f8c7de4
#
_entry.id   959d7db0e2a08a21c2680fe69f8c7de4
#
_cell.length_a   1.000
_cell.length_b   1.000
_cell.length_c   1.000
_cell.angle_alpha   90.00
_cell.angle_beta   90.00
_cell.angle_gamma   90.00
#
_symmetry.space_group_name_H-M   'P 1'
#
loop_
_entity.id
_entity.type
_entity.pdbx_description
1 polymer ?
#
loop_
_entity_poly.entity_id
_entity_poly.type
_entity_poly.pdbx_seq_one_letter_code
_entity_poly.pdbx_strand_id
1 'polypeptide(L)'
;DAVFSRQRYWGEPFPVYYVNGLPQMIAAQHLPIILPEVEKYLPTEDGLPPLGNATTWAWDSVQCSVVSNQLIDHKTIFPLELNTMPGWAGSSWYWMRYMDAQNENEFASQEALKYWESVDLYIGGSEHATGHLLYSRFWNKFLKDKGFAPTEEPFKKLINQGMILGMSAFV
;
A
#
# COMPACT_ATOMS: atom_id res chain seq x y z
N ASP A 1 -3.48 -18.77 0.50
CA ASP A 1 -4.14 -17.49 0.19
C ASP A 1 -3.24 -16.34 0.64
N ALA A 2 -3.09 -15.34 -0.22
CA ALA A 2 -2.32 -14.15 0.09
C ALA A 2 -3.23 -13.11 0.73
N VAL A 3 -2.86 -12.62 1.91
CA VAL A 3 -3.56 -11.51 2.58
C VAL A 3 -2.80 -10.22 2.29
N PHE A 4 -3.49 -9.24 1.71
CA PHE A 4 -2.91 -7.93 1.37
C PHE A 4 -2.99 -6.94 2.53
N SER A 5 -3.05 -7.38 3.76
CA SER A 5 -3.05 -6.53 4.95
C SER A 5 -2.02 -7.00 5.96
N ARG A 6 -1.57 -6.09 6.81
CA ARG A 6 -0.62 -6.38 7.89
C ARG A 6 -1.08 -5.73 9.19
N GLN A 7 -0.96 -6.45 10.27
CA GLN A 7 -1.17 -5.97 11.63
C GLN A 7 0.04 -5.15 12.09
N ARG A 8 0.30 -4.04 11.40
CA ARG A 8 1.42 -3.14 11.64
C ARG A 8 0.91 -1.70 11.65
N TYR A 9 1.66 -0.83 12.32
CA TYR A 9 1.41 0.61 12.24
C TYR A 9 1.95 1.19 10.92
N TRP A 10 3.23 0.90 10.61
CA TRP A 10 3.88 1.43 9.41
C TRP A 10 3.42 0.71 8.14
N GLY A 11 2.83 1.48 7.26
CA GLY A 11 2.32 1.08 5.95
C GLY A 11 1.29 2.07 5.47
N GLU A 12 0.90 1.98 4.21
CA GLU A 12 -0.21 2.77 3.67
C GLU A 12 -1.52 2.32 4.34
N PRO A 13 -2.31 3.23 4.92
CA PRO A 13 -3.59 2.88 5.51
C PRO A 13 -4.61 2.49 4.43
N PHE A 14 -5.49 1.55 4.74
CA PHE A 14 -6.62 1.26 3.87
C PHE A 14 -7.68 2.34 4.01
N PRO A 15 -8.16 2.94 2.89
CA PRO A 15 -9.24 3.92 2.91
C PRO A 15 -10.60 3.22 3.06
N VAL A 16 -10.78 2.48 4.15
CA VAL A 16 -11.94 1.62 4.41
C VAL A 16 -12.48 1.87 5.80
N TYR A 17 -13.78 2.05 5.91
CA TYR A 17 -14.53 2.08 7.16
C TYR A 17 -15.62 1.01 7.17
N TYR A 18 -16.17 0.69 8.32
CA TYR A 18 -17.11 -0.42 8.47
C TYR A 18 -18.50 0.03 8.90
N VAL A 19 -19.50 -0.27 8.07
CA VAL A 19 -20.93 -0.07 8.39
C VAL A 19 -21.56 -1.44 8.67
N ASN A 20 -22.02 -1.68 9.88
CA ASN A 20 -22.56 -2.97 10.31
C ASN A 20 -21.66 -4.16 9.97
N GLY A 21 -20.33 -3.99 10.14
CA GLY A 21 -19.33 -5.01 9.82
C GLY A 21 -19.02 -5.18 8.33
N LEU A 22 -19.66 -4.43 7.44
CA LEU A 22 -19.39 -4.46 6.00
C LEU A 22 -18.45 -3.32 5.60
N PRO A 23 -17.37 -3.61 4.82
CA PRO A 23 -16.43 -2.60 4.41
C PRO A 23 -17.04 -1.62 3.41
N GLN A 24 -16.74 -0.33 3.60
CA GLN A 24 -17.10 0.77 2.71
C GLN A 24 -15.84 1.53 2.33
N MET A 25 -15.74 1.94 1.07
CA MET A 25 -14.59 2.72 0.59
C MET A 25 -14.81 4.21 0.84
N ILE A 26 -13.73 4.87 1.32
CA ILE A 26 -13.67 6.32 1.32
C ILE A 26 -13.49 6.80 -0.12
N ALA A 27 -14.27 7.79 -0.54
CA ALA A 27 -14.18 8.33 -1.89
C ALA A 27 -12.83 9.01 -2.16
N ALA A 28 -12.32 8.85 -3.38
CA ALA A 28 -10.97 9.29 -3.76
C ALA A 28 -10.68 10.78 -3.48
N GLN A 29 -11.70 11.63 -3.57
CA GLN A 29 -11.59 13.07 -3.27
C GLN A 29 -11.25 13.41 -1.82
N HIS A 30 -11.39 12.45 -0.91
CA HIS A 30 -11.09 12.60 0.52
C HIS A 30 -9.77 11.92 0.93
N LEU A 31 -8.98 11.50 -0.05
CA LEU A 31 -7.65 10.92 0.16
C LEU A 31 -6.56 11.99 0.01
N PRO A 32 -5.41 11.78 0.63
CA PRO A 32 -5.04 10.65 1.47
C PRO A 32 -5.61 10.73 2.89
N ILE A 33 -5.87 9.57 3.51
CA ILE A 33 -5.98 9.49 4.96
C ILE A 33 -4.58 9.31 5.55
N ILE A 34 -4.31 10.00 6.65
CA ILE A 34 -2.99 10.05 7.27
C ILE A 34 -3.02 9.24 8.56
N LEU A 35 -1.98 8.41 8.76
CA LEU A 35 -1.84 7.65 10.01
C LEU A 35 -1.81 8.59 11.22
N PRO A 36 -2.57 8.29 12.28
CA PRO A 36 -2.59 9.10 13.49
C PRO A 36 -1.33 8.84 14.32
N GLU A 37 -0.94 9.78 15.14
CA GLU A 37 0.07 9.49 16.17
C GLU A 37 -0.48 8.51 17.21
N VAL A 38 0.36 7.57 17.65
CA VAL A 38 0.06 6.61 18.71
C VAL A 38 1.20 6.61 19.73
N GLU A 39 0.86 6.42 20.99
CA GLU A 39 1.87 6.38 22.05
C GLU A 39 2.76 5.13 21.96
N LYS A 40 2.21 4.02 21.47
CA LYS A 40 2.89 2.72 21.35
C LYS A 40 2.58 2.06 20.01
N TYR A 41 3.63 1.56 19.35
CA TYR A 41 3.53 0.78 18.11
C TYR A 41 3.34 -0.72 18.35
N LEU A 42 2.77 -1.08 19.48
CA LEU A 42 2.48 -2.45 19.89
C LEU A 42 1.00 -2.78 19.61
N PRO A 43 0.65 -4.07 19.45
CA PRO A 43 -0.74 -4.48 19.46
C PRO A 43 -1.46 -4.01 20.72
N THR A 44 -2.79 -3.91 20.65
CA THR A 44 -3.61 -3.67 21.82
C THR A 44 -3.56 -4.86 22.79
N GLU A 45 -4.03 -4.69 24.03
CA GLU A 45 -4.04 -5.77 25.03
C GLU A 45 -4.93 -6.96 24.61
N ASP A 46 -5.97 -6.70 23.82
CA ASP A 46 -6.88 -7.69 23.23
C ASP A 46 -6.43 -8.18 21.85
N GLY A 47 -5.21 -7.83 21.41
CA GLY A 47 -4.55 -8.38 20.22
C GLY A 47 -4.95 -7.73 18.90
N LEU A 48 -5.59 -6.54 18.91
CA LEU A 48 -5.84 -5.76 17.71
C LEU A 48 -4.54 -5.13 17.17
N PRO A 49 -4.50 -4.75 15.87
CA PRO A 49 -3.37 -4.02 15.30
C PRO A 49 -3.03 -2.73 16.06
N PRO A 50 -1.79 -2.21 15.94
CA PRO A 50 -1.36 -0.99 16.66
C PRO A 50 -2.26 0.23 16.47
N LEU A 51 -2.94 0.38 15.33
CA LEU A 51 -3.92 1.44 15.12
C LEU A 51 -5.14 1.36 16.06
N GLY A 52 -5.38 0.21 16.67
CA GLY A 52 -6.37 0.07 17.74
C GLY A 52 -6.06 0.90 18.99
N ASN A 53 -4.80 1.31 19.20
CA ASN A 53 -4.40 2.22 20.28
C ASN A 53 -4.61 3.70 19.94
N ALA A 54 -4.97 4.04 18.71
CA ALA A 54 -5.18 5.42 18.29
C ALA A 54 -6.45 5.99 18.94
N THR A 55 -6.39 7.24 19.38
CA THR A 55 -7.55 7.96 19.89
C THR A 55 -8.38 8.62 18.80
N THR A 56 -7.77 8.85 17.63
CA THR A 56 -8.36 9.53 16.47
C THR A 56 -8.19 8.64 15.24
N TRP A 57 -9.10 7.66 15.07
CA TRP A 57 -9.09 6.74 13.94
C TRP A 57 -10.50 6.22 13.63
N ALA A 58 -11.45 7.16 13.47
CA ALA A 58 -12.82 6.90 13.04
C ALA A 58 -13.17 7.79 11.85
N TRP A 59 -14.07 7.37 11.01
CA TRP A 59 -14.52 8.10 9.82
C TRP A 59 -15.87 8.75 10.04
N ASP A 60 -15.92 10.08 9.94
CA ASP A 60 -17.18 10.82 9.86
C ASP A 60 -17.63 10.87 8.39
N SER A 61 -18.70 10.16 8.08
CA SER A 61 -19.23 10.05 6.71
C SER A 61 -19.96 11.31 6.23
N VAL A 62 -20.29 12.22 7.14
CA VAL A 62 -20.95 13.51 6.82
C VAL A 62 -19.91 14.59 6.58
N GLN A 63 -18.92 14.71 7.48
CA GLN A 63 -17.84 15.68 7.35
C GLN A 63 -16.72 15.19 6.43
N CYS A 64 -16.72 13.90 6.06
CA CYS A 64 -15.70 13.26 5.24
C CYS A 64 -14.29 13.45 5.80
N SER A 65 -14.13 13.20 7.09
CA SER A 65 -12.86 13.40 7.81
C SER A 65 -12.62 12.34 8.87
N VAL A 66 -11.34 12.18 9.24
CA VAL A 66 -10.94 11.31 10.36
C VAL A 66 -11.16 12.05 11.66
N VAL A 67 -11.86 11.41 12.60
CA VAL A 67 -12.27 12.00 13.89
C VAL A 67 -11.94 11.07 15.06
N SER A 68 -12.20 11.50 16.28
CA SER A 68 -11.98 10.72 17.49
C SER A 68 -12.83 9.46 17.54
N ASN A 69 -12.23 8.35 18.00
CA ASN A 69 -12.91 7.07 18.18
C ASN A 69 -14.05 7.15 19.22
N GLN A 70 -13.99 8.10 20.16
CA GLN A 70 -15.05 8.32 21.16
C GLN A 70 -16.36 8.79 20.53
N LEU A 71 -16.32 9.29 19.30
CA LEU A 71 -17.49 9.78 18.57
C LEU A 71 -18.21 8.70 17.78
N ILE A 72 -17.71 7.46 17.72
CA ILE A 72 -18.31 6.36 16.96
C ILE A 72 -19.75 6.11 17.45
N ASP A 73 -20.71 6.34 16.57
CA ASP A 73 -22.15 6.18 16.81
C ASP A 73 -22.78 5.09 15.94
N HIS A 74 -22.01 4.52 14.99
CA HIS A 74 -22.44 3.54 13.99
C HIS A 74 -23.62 4.00 13.11
N LYS A 75 -23.85 5.32 13.01
CA LYS A 75 -24.87 5.94 12.14
C LYS A 75 -24.24 6.90 11.15
N THR A 76 -23.35 7.76 11.63
CA THR A 76 -22.61 8.76 10.85
C THR A 76 -21.11 8.63 11.02
N ILE A 77 -20.66 8.15 12.17
CA ILE A 77 -19.24 7.96 12.51
C ILE A 77 -18.95 6.48 12.72
N PHE A 78 -18.02 5.96 11.95
CA PHE A 78 -17.74 4.54 11.80
C PHE A 78 -16.27 4.21 12.09
N PRO A 79 -15.96 2.98 12.58
CA PRO A 79 -14.58 2.55 12.75
C PRO A 79 -13.87 2.39 11.40
N LEU A 80 -12.62 2.87 11.33
CA LEU A 80 -11.70 2.65 10.22
C LEU A 80 -11.01 1.28 10.32
N GLU A 81 -10.50 0.79 9.17
CA GLU A 81 -9.64 -0.38 9.12
C GLU A 81 -8.37 -0.17 9.95
N LEU A 82 -8.03 -1.16 10.79
CA LEU A 82 -6.88 -1.10 11.69
C LEU A 82 -5.59 -1.68 11.09
N ASN A 83 -5.70 -2.49 10.05
CA ASN A 83 -4.54 -2.99 9.32
C ASN A 83 -4.00 -1.95 8.35
N THR A 84 -2.72 -2.07 8.03
CA THR A 84 -2.09 -1.30 6.95
C THR A 84 -1.72 -2.20 5.77
N MET A 85 -1.46 -1.60 4.62
CA MET A 85 -0.95 -2.33 3.46
C MET A 85 0.46 -2.86 3.75
N PRO A 86 0.90 -3.95 3.12
CA PRO A 86 2.28 -4.42 3.24
C PRO A 86 3.26 -3.40 2.66
N GLY A 87 4.52 -3.43 3.09
CA GLY A 87 5.59 -2.61 2.50
C GLY A 87 5.78 -2.82 1.00
N TRP A 88 5.28 -3.93 0.46
CA TRP A 88 5.24 -4.21 -0.98
C TRP A 88 4.27 -3.30 -1.76
N ALA A 89 3.32 -2.64 -1.12
CA ALA A 89 2.33 -1.81 -1.80
C ALA A 89 2.99 -0.71 -2.62
N GLY A 90 3.79 0.15 -2.00
CA GLY A 90 4.53 1.21 -2.67
C GLY A 90 5.58 0.68 -3.67
N SER A 91 6.36 -0.35 -3.28
CA SER A 91 7.38 -0.94 -4.13
C SER A 91 6.83 -1.70 -5.34
N SER A 92 5.54 -1.95 -5.39
CA SER A 92 4.89 -2.71 -6.46
C SER A 92 4.65 -1.92 -7.75
N TRP A 93 4.86 -0.61 -7.74
CA TRP A 93 4.61 0.27 -8.88
C TRP A 93 5.58 1.45 -8.97
N TYR A 94 6.62 1.53 -8.12
CA TYR A 94 7.51 2.68 -8.00
C TYR A 94 8.21 3.06 -9.31
N TRP A 95 8.53 2.09 -10.18
CA TRP A 95 9.16 2.37 -11.47
C TRP A 95 8.28 3.23 -12.38
N MET A 96 6.94 3.05 -12.33
CA MET A 96 6.02 3.91 -13.06
C MET A 96 6.05 5.33 -12.51
N ARG A 97 6.08 5.48 -11.16
CA ARG A 97 6.21 6.79 -10.53
C ARG A 97 7.50 7.50 -10.93
N TYR A 98 8.60 6.77 -11.10
CA TYR A 98 9.88 7.32 -11.54
C TYR A 98 9.86 7.83 -12.98
N MET A 99 8.97 7.32 -13.83
CA MET A 99 8.80 7.81 -15.21
C MET A 99 8.27 9.26 -15.25
N ASP A 100 7.59 9.69 -14.16
CA ASP A 100 7.00 11.02 -14.07
C ASP A 100 6.98 11.52 -12.60
N ALA A 101 8.17 11.57 -12.00
CA ALA A 101 8.35 11.79 -10.57
C ALA A 101 7.89 13.17 -10.07
N GLN A 102 7.81 14.17 -10.95
CA GLN A 102 7.40 15.54 -10.62
C GLN A 102 5.89 15.77 -10.80
N ASN A 103 5.14 14.79 -11.25
CA ASN A 103 3.71 14.93 -11.48
C ASN A 103 2.97 15.00 -10.11
N GLU A 104 2.28 16.10 -9.88
CA GLU A 104 1.51 16.32 -8.64
C GLU A 104 0.03 15.90 -8.76
N ASN A 105 -0.44 15.63 -9.97
CA ASN A 105 -1.86 15.32 -10.22
C ASN A 105 -2.15 13.84 -10.36
N GLU A 106 -1.19 13.06 -10.88
CA GLU A 106 -1.30 11.64 -11.16
C GLU A 106 -0.05 10.90 -10.68
N PHE A 107 -0.13 9.58 -10.49
CA PHE A 107 1.05 8.80 -10.14
C PHE A 107 2.09 8.77 -11.29
N ALA A 108 1.64 8.88 -12.53
CA ALA A 108 2.42 9.16 -13.74
C ALA A 108 1.45 9.49 -14.88
N SER A 109 1.81 10.44 -15.75
CA SER A 109 1.00 10.81 -16.91
C SER A 109 0.95 9.67 -17.94
N GLN A 110 -0.16 9.59 -18.66
CA GLN A 110 -0.30 8.60 -19.74
C GLN A 110 0.73 8.79 -20.85
N GLU A 111 1.20 10.03 -21.07
CA GLU A 111 2.25 10.35 -22.03
C GLU A 111 3.58 9.74 -21.60
N ALA A 112 4.01 9.95 -20.36
CA ALA A 112 5.25 9.38 -19.83
C ALA A 112 5.19 7.84 -19.81
N LEU A 113 4.07 7.25 -19.37
CA LEU A 113 3.88 5.81 -19.35
C LEU A 113 3.93 5.19 -20.75
N LYS A 114 3.36 5.82 -21.76
CA LYS A 114 3.42 5.36 -23.16
C LYS A 114 4.80 5.53 -23.77
N TYR A 115 5.56 6.55 -23.36
CA TYR A 115 6.92 6.77 -23.84
C TYR A 115 7.90 5.74 -23.30
N TRP A 116 7.86 5.48 -21.98
CA TRP A 116 8.79 4.57 -21.32
C TRP A 116 8.36 3.10 -21.36
N GLU A 117 7.07 2.82 -21.36
CA GLU A 117 6.46 1.49 -21.37
C GLU A 117 6.97 0.59 -20.22
N SER A 118 7.44 -0.62 -20.54
CA SER A 118 8.07 -1.54 -19.58
C SER A 118 9.53 -1.18 -19.33
N VAL A 119 10.02 -1.43 -18.15
CA VAL A 119 11.45 -1.29 -17.80
C VAL A 119 12.29 -2.24 -18.67
N ASP A 120 13.29 -1.71 -19.37
CA ASP A 120 14.09 -2.50 -20.31
C ASP A 120 14.96 -3.55 -19.62
N LEU A 121 15.57 -3.19 -18.48
CA LEU A 121 16.44 -4.06 -17.70
C LEU A 121 16.17 -3.89 -16.21
N TYR A 122 15.86 -4.99 -15.54
CA TYR A 122 15.63 -5.05 -14.11
C TYR A 122 16.63 -6.02 -13.47
N ILE A 123 17.38 -5.55 -12.48
CA ILE A 123 18.43 -6.33 -11.84
C ILE A 123 18.12 -6.44 -10.35
N GLY A 124 18.09 -7.65 -9.82
CA GLY A 124 17.82 -7.88 -8.40
C GLY A 124 18.05 -9.32 -7.99
N GLY A 125 18.17 -9.55 -6.68
CA GLY A 125 18.38 -10.88 -6.13
C GLY A 125 17.15 -11.79 -6.28
N SER A 126 17.39 -13.10 -6.28
CA SER A 126 16.33 -14.11 -6.37
C SER A 126 15.39 -14.12 -5.15
N GLU A 127 15.81 -13.57 -4.02
CA GLU A 127 14.99 -13.40 -2.79
C GLU A 127 13.73 -12.54 -3.01
N HIS A 128 13.73 -11.71 -4.05
CA HIS A 128 12.58 -10.89 -4.42
C HIS A 128 11.51 -11.63 -5.24
N ALA A 129 11.77 -12.87 -5.68
CA ALA A 129 10.88 -13.60 -6.56
C ALA A 129 9.48 -13.84 -5.97
N THR A 130 9.40 -14.22 -4.69
CA THR A 130 8.14 -14.51 -3.98
C THR A 130 7.52 -13.30 -3.29
N GLY A 131 8.17 -12.16 -3.32
CA GLY A 131 7.71 -10.91 -2.73
C GLY A 131 7.56 -9.83 -3.80
N HIS A 132 8.55 -8.96 -3.90
CA HIS A 132 8.53 -7.78 -4.77
C HIS A 132 8.17 -8.07 -6.24
N LEU A 133 8.79 -9.09 -6.85
CA LEU A 133 8.53 -9.40 -8.27
C LEU A 133 7.11 -9.93 -8.50
N LEU A 134 6.60 -10.77 -7.58
CA LEU A 134 5.23 -11.27 -7.64
C LEU A 134 4.22 -10.13 -7.55
N TYR A 135 4.38 -9.24 -6.55
CA TYR A 135 3.49 -8.10 -6.36
C TYR A 135 3.60 -7.08 -7.51
N SER A 136 4.80 -6.84 -8.03
CA SER A 136 5.02 -5.97 -9.19
C SER A 136 4.23 -6.43 -10.41
N ARG A 137 4.27 -7.72 -10.72
CA ARG A 137 3.50 -8.30 -11.83
C ARG A 137 1.99 -8.22 -11.57
N PHE A 138 1.56 -8.54 -10.36
CA PHE A 138 0.14 -8.46 -9.98
C PHE A 138 -0.38 -7.02 -10.13
N TRP A 139 0.31 -6.05 -9.55
CA TRP A 139 -0.07 -4.65 -9.64
C TRP A 139 -0.04 -4.10 -11.06
N ASN A 140 0.98 -4.46 -11.84
CA ASN A 140 1.07 -4.01 -13.24
C ASN A 140 -0.13 -4.50 -14.05
N LYS A 141 -0.50 -5.79 -13.92
CA LYS A 141 -1.68 -6.37 -14.59
C LYS A 141 -2.97 -5.69 -14.11
N PHE A 142 -3.14 -5.51 -12.81
CA PHE A 142 -4.29 -4.80 -12.24
C PHE A 142 -4.40 -3.37 -12.76
N LEU A 143 -3.30 -2.62 -12.78
CA LEU A 143 -3.27 -1.25 -13.30
C LEU A 143 -3.54 -1.22 -14.80
N LYS A 144 -3.08 -2.22 -15.56
CA LYS A 144 -3.43 -2.37 -16.98
C LYS A 144 -4.92 -2.61 -17.18
N ASP A 145 -5.52 -3.52 -16.42
CA ASP A 145 -6.95 -3.82 -16.49
C ASP A 145 -7.82 -2.59 -16.15
N LYS A 146 -7.28 -1.69 -15.31
CA LYS A 146 -7.92 -0.41 -14.96
C LYS A 146 -7.58 0.74 -15.93
N GLY A 147 -6.76 0.50 -16.96
CA GLY A 147 -6.39 1.49 -17.97
C GLY A 147 -5.26 2.47 -17.55
N PHE A 148 -4.59 2.19 -16.44
CA PHE A 148 -3.50 3.05 -15.93
C PHE A 148 -2.12 2.64 -16.47
N ALA A 149 -1.84 1.35 -16.61
CA ALA A 149 -0.56 0.87 -17.15
C ALA A 149 -0.69 0.51 -18.64
N PRO A 150 0.32 0.84 -19.49
CA PRO A 150 0.28 0.56 -20.93
C PRO A 150 0.61 -0.89 -21.26
N THR A 151 1.37 -1.57 -20.41
CA THR A 151 1.91 -2.91 -20.67
C THR A 151 1.39 -3.96 -19.70
N GLU A 152 1.44 -5.20 -20.10
CA GLU A 152 1.00 -6.35 -19.29
C GLU A 152 2.08 -6.80 -18.29
N GLU A 153 3.34 -6.74 -18.69
CA GLU A 153 4.48 -7.09 -17.87
C GLU A 153 5.32 -5.84 -17.55
N PRO A 154 5.78 -5.68 -16.30
CA PRO A 154 6.51 -4.50 -15.89
C PRO A 154 7.94 -4.42 -16.43
N PHE A 155 8.58 -5.59 -16.64
CA PHE A 155 10.00 -5.69 -16.98
C PHE A 155 10.19 -6.51 -18.24
N LYS A 156 10.96 -5.99 -19.22
CA LYS A 156 11.31 -6.69 -20.46
C LYS A 156 12.37 -7.76 -20.22
N LYS A 157 13.33 -7.48 -19.33
CA LYS A 157 14.43 -8.39 -18.98
C LYS A 157 14.75 -8.33 -17.50
N LEU A 158 14.77 -9.49 -16.85
CA LEU A 158 15.20 -9.64 -15.46
C LEU A 158 16.54 -10.38 -15.40
N ILE A 159 17.47 -9.84 -14.63
CA ILE A 159 18.74 -10.50 -14.29
C ILE A 159 18.80 -10.70 -12.78
N ASN A 160 18.86 -11.96 -12.36
CA ASN A 160 19.13 -12.32 -10.98
C ASN A 160 20.63 -12.58 -10.82
N GLN A 161 21.35 -11.69 -10.14
CA GLN A 161 22.80 -11.77 -9.98
C GLN A 161 23.27 -12.82 -8.96
N GLY A 162 22.38 -13.52 -8.29
CA GLY A 162 22.74 -14.45 -7.22
C GLY A 162 23.15 -13.74 -5.92
N MET A 163 23.45 -14.53 -4.90
CA MET A 163 23.87 -14.02 -3.59
C MET A 163 25.38 -13.76 -3.54
N ILE A 164 25.74 -12.64 -2.92
CA ILE A 164 27.14 -12.37 -2.58
C ILE A 164 27.49 -13.26 -1.39
N LEU A 165 28.50 -14.10 -1.57
CA LEU A 165 29.00 -14.99 -0.53
C LEU A 165 30.14 -14.31 0.22
N GLY A 166 30.11 -14.32 1.54
CA GLY A 166 31.19 -13.92 2.44
C GLY A 166 31.73 -15.11 3.22
N MET A 167 32.94 -15.01 3.75
CA MET A 167 33.46 -15.99 4.69
C MET A 167 32.72 -15.87 6.03
N SER A 168 32.16 -16.98 6.52
CA SER A 168 31.61 -17.07 7.87
C SER A 168 32.74 -17.38 8.85
N ALA A 169 32.87 -16.57 9.89
CA ALA A 169 33.75 -16.87 11.00
C ALA A 169 32.88 -17.35 12.18
N PHE A 170 33.19 -18.51 12.70
CA PHE A 170 32.60 -19.05 13.90
C PHE A 170 33.57 -18.85 15.07
N VAL A 171 33.10 -18.33 16.18
CA VAL A 171 33.84 -18.16 17.44
C VAL A 171 33.40 -19.25 18.38
#